data_35c9efc479ae8d7485a3476bfebe9921
#
_entry.id   35c9efc479ae8d7485a3476bfebe9921
#
_cell.length_a   1.000
_cell.length_b   1.000
_cell.length_c   1.000
_cell.angle_alpha   90.00
_cell.angle_beta   90.00
_cell.angle_gamma   90.00
#
_symmetry.space_group_name_H-M   'P 1'
#
loop_
_entity.id
_entity.type
_entity.pdbx_description
1 polymer ?
#
loop_
_entity_poly.entity_id
_entity_poly.type
_entity_poly.pdbx_seq_one_letter_code
_entity_poly.pdbx_strand_id
1 'polypeptide(L)'
;MGLDVSSSKVGLAIIDLNQNLIEYKLIKFNSKKSLEDRCKELEHIVQQYDANQYINPKNKYNIKNIYIEAPFMMFSGGKTTAMTMSKLQRFNGMVSYMVRRLLDQNAELIAANKARGLVGLKIKRGEDTKKKS
;
A
#
# COMPACT_ATOMS: atom_id res chain seq x y z
N MET A 1 9.34 0.47 1.58
CA MET A 1 8.08 0.02 0.97
C MET A 1 7.00 1.06 1.20
N GLY A 2 6.30 1.41 0.16
CA GLY A 2 5.17 2.32 0.24
C GLY A 2 3.88 1.64 -0.19
N LEU A 3 2.80 1.90 0.52
CA LEU A 3 1.50 1.32 0.24
C LEU A 3 0.44 2.41 0.13
N ASP A 4 -0.25 2.40 -0.99
CA ASP A 4 -1.41 3.26 -1.24
C ASP A 4 -2.64 2.38 -1.17
N VAL A 5 -3.39 2.49 -0.07
CA VAL A 5 -4.45 1.54 0.26
C VAL A 5 -5.82 2.12 -0.03
N SER A 6 -6.58 1.44 -0.87
CA SER A 6 -8.02 1.65 -0.96
C SER A 6 -8.70 0.30 -0.78
N SER A 7 -10.00 0.30 -0.56
CA SER A 7 -10.70 -0.96 -0.32
C SER A 7 -10.76 -1.85 -1.56
N SER A 8 -10.62 -1.27 -2.76
CA SER A 8 -10.71 -2.03 -4.00
C SER A 8 -9.35 -2.42 -4.56
N LYS A 9 -8.29 -1.72 -4.19
CA LYS A 9 -6.96 -1.98 -4.73
C LYS A 9 -5.88 -1.42 -3.82
N VAL A 10 -4.68 -1.96 -3.95
CA VAL A 10 -3.52 -1.49 -3.21
C VAL A 10 -2.37 -1.32 -4.19
N GLY A 11 -1.75 -0.13 -4.16
CA GLY A 11 -0.49 0.10 -4.85
C GLY A 11 0.66 -0.17 -3.88
N LEU A 12 1.61 -0.96 -4.32
CA LEU A 12 2.78 -1.31 -3.52
C LEU A 12 4.03 -0.91 -4.29
N ALA A 13 4.91 -0.14 -3.66
CA ALA A 13 6.14 0.32 -4.28
C ALA A 13 7.34 0.01 -3.40
N ILE A 14 8.42 -0.41 -4.03
CA ILE A 14 9.70 -0.58 -3.36
C ILE A 14 10.62 0.52 -3.89
N ILE A 15 11.17 1.29 -2.98
CA ILE A 15 12.04 2.43 -3.29
C ILE A 15 13.34 2.25 -2.54
N ASP A 16 14.46 2.51 -3.20
CA ASP A 16 15.78 2.41 -2.54
C ASP A 16 16.08 3.68 -1.73
N LEU A 17 17.22 3.69 -1.08
CA LEU A 17 17.63 4.82 -0.23
C LEU A 17 17.87 6.09 -1.03
N ASN A 18 18.12 5.96 -2.33
CA ASN A 18 18.29 7.10 -3.23
C ASN A 18 17.00 7.54 -3.87
N GLN A 19 15.86 7.03 -3.37
CA GLN A 19 14.51 7.34 -3.84
C GLN A 19 14.26 6.90 -5.29
N ASN A 20 14.99 5.89 -5.76
CA ASN A 20 14.70 5.29 -7.04
C ASN A 20 13.64 4.21 -6.88
N LEU A 21 12.66 4.23 -7.79
CA LEU A 21 11.63 3.21 -7.80
C LEU A 21 12.22 1.90 -8.32
N ILE A 22 12.21 0.87 -7.48
CA ILE A 22 12.75 -0.43 -7.83
C ILE A 22 11.66 -1.31 -8.42
N GLU A 23 10.49 -1.31 -7.78
CA GLU A 23 9.40 -2.18 -8.18
C GLU A 23 8.07 -1.55 -7.82
N TYR A 24 7.06 -1.76 -8.66
CA TYR A 24 5.70 -1.32 -8.37
C TYR A 24 4.72 -2.41 -8.75
N LYS A 25 3.75 -2.64 -7.88
CA LYS A 25 2.65 -3.58 -8.13
C LYS A 25 1.33 -2.93 -7.80
N LEU A 26 0.33 -3.17 -8.64
CA LEU A 26 -1.03 -2.78 -8.35
C LEU A 26 -1.84 -4.05 -8.13
N ILE A 27 -2.38 -4.20 -6.93
CA ILE A 27 -3.16 -5.37 -6.53
C ILE A 27 -4.63 -4.96 -6.54
N LYS A 28 -5.41 -5.55 -7.42
CA LYS A 28 -6.85 -5.31 -7.50
C LYS A 28 -7.59 -6.47 -6.88
N PHE A 29 -8.62 -6.16 -6.12
CA PHE A 29 -9.40 -7.16 -5.42
C PHE A 29 -10.75 -7.37 -6.08
N ASN A 30 -11.24 -8.59 -6.00
CA ASN A 30 -12.61 -8.89 -6.41
C ASN A 30 -13.57 -8.22 -5.43
N SER A 31 -14.53 -7.45 -5.97
CA SER A 31 -15.46 -6.71 -5.14
C SER A 31 -16.35 -7.60 -4.26
N LYS A 32 -16.46 -8.86 -4.61
CA LYS A 32 -17.27 -9.82 -3.84
C LYS A 32 -16.53 -10.39 -2.64
N LYS A 33 -15.22 -10.21 -2.56
CA LYS A 33 -14.45 -10.69 -1.43
C LYS A 33 -14.63 -9.79 -0.21
N SER A 34 -14.64 -10.39 0.97
CA SER A 34 -14.64 -9.63 2.22
C SER A 34 -13.33 -8.85 2.35
N LEU A 35 -13.32 -7.86 3.23
CA LEU A 35 -12.09 -7.12 3.50
C LEU A 35 -11.02 -8.05 4.08
N GLU A 36 -11.45 -8.98 4.91
CA GLU A 36 -10.55 -9.97 5.51
C GLU A 36 -9.88 -10.82 4.43
N ASP A 37 -10.65 -11.28 3.46
CA ASP A 37 -10.09 -12.07 2.36
C ASP A 37 -9.18 -11.27 1.45
N ARG A 38 -9.51 -9.99 1.23
CA ARG A 38 -8.64 -9.10 0.47
C ARG A 38 -7.31 -8.89 1.21
N CYS A 39 -7.36 -8.71 2.52
CA CYS A 39 -6.17 -8.56 3.31
C CYS A 39 -5.31 -9.82 3.28
N LYS A 40 -5.93 -10.98 3.32
CA LYS A 40 -5.25 -12.25 3.24
C LYS A 40 -4.56 -12.43 1.89
N GLU A 41 -5.21 -11.99 0.82
CA GLU A 41 -4.63 -12.02 -0.51
C GLU A 41 -3.40 -11.12 -0.57
N LEU A 42 -3.50 -9.91 -0.01
CA LEU A 42 -2.38 -8.99 0.05
C LEU A 42 -1.24 -9.56 0.90
N GLU A 43 -1.59 -10.26 1.96
CA GLU A 43 -0.60 -10.89 2.84
C GLU A 43 0.31 -11.84 2.08
N HIS A 44 -0.24 -12.65 1.18
CA HIS A 44 0.57 -13.56 0.36
C HIS A 44 1.58 -12.82 -0.49
N ILE A 45 1.21 -11.65 -0.96
CA ILE A 45 2.11 -10.84 -1.78
C ILE A 45 3.19 -10.19 -0.93
N VAL A 46 2.80 -9.66 0.23
CA VAL A 46 3.73 -8.97 1.12
C VAL A 46 4.75 -9.94 1.72
N GLN A 47 4.36 -11.18 1.95
CA GLN A 47 5.27 -12.19 2.48
C GLN A 47 6.51 -12.39 1.61
N GLN A 48 6.41 -12.10 0.33
CA GLN A 48 7.56 -12.24 -0.57
C GLN A 48 8.67 -11.26 -0.26
N TYR A 49 8.38 -10.23 0.51
CA TYR A 49 9.36 -9.21 0.88
C TYR A 49 9.93 -9.39 2.27
N ASP A 50 9.55 -10.46 2.96
CA ASP A 50 10.09 -10.76 4.29
C ASP A 50 11.47 -11.38 4.14
N ALA A 51 12.48 -10.67 4.61
CA ALA A 51 13.87 -11.12 4.50
C ALA A 51 14.16 -12.40 5.29
N ASN A 52 13.30 -12.71 6.28
CA ASN A 52 13.47 -13.89 7.12
C ASN A 52 12.74 -15.10 6.58
N GLN A 53 12.15 -14.98 5.43
CA GLN A 53 11.45 -16.09 4.80
C GLN A 53 12.43 -17.07 4.19
N TYR A 54 12.53 -18.22 4.80
CA TYR A 54 13.36 -19.31 4.24
C TYR A 54 12.79 -19.88 2.95
N ILE A 55 11.52 -19.61 2.71
CA ILE A 55 10.79 -20.24 1.61
C ILE A 55 10.99 -19.51 0.29
N ASN A 56 11.42 -18.23 0.34
CA ASN A 56 11.59 -17.45 -0.87
C ASN A 56 13.03 -16.95 -1.00
N PRO A 57 13.92 -17.77 -1.59
CA PRO A 57 15.31 -17.35 -1.79
C PRO A 57 15.46 -16.20 -2.78
N LYS A 58 14.37 -15.80 -3.45
CA LYS A 58 14.39 -14.69 -4.39
C LYS A 58 14.11 -13.34 -3.73
N ASN A 59 13.88 -13.33 -2.43
CA ASN A 59 13.66 -12.09 -1.75
C ASN A 59 14.97 -11.28 -1.74
N LYS A 60 14.98 -10.25 -2.55
CA LYS A 60 16.18 -9.44 -2.77
C LYS A 60 16.25 -8.22 -1.87
N TYR A 61 15.16 -7.93 -1.18
CA TYR A 61 15.03 -6.64 -0.51
C TYR A 61 15.06 -6.80 1.00
N ASN A 62 15.76 -5.90 1.64
CA ASN A 62 15.74 -5.77 3.09
C ASN A 62 14.94 -4.51 3.41
N ILE A 63 13.66 -4.69 3.65
CA ILE A 63 12.75 -3.57 3.90
C ILE A 63 13.10 -2.93 5.24
N LYS A 64 13.45 -1.65 5.22
CA LYS A 64 13.81 -0.91 6.43
C LYS A 64 12.66 -0.06 6.95
N ASN A 65 11.91 0.52 6.06
CA ASN A 65 10.82 1.42 6.42
C ASN A 65 9.58 1.09 5.61
N ILE A 66 8.42 1.24 6.24
CA ILE A 66 7.14 1.02 5.60
C ILE A 66 6.30 2.29 5.77
N TYR A 67 5.80 2.81 4.67
CA TYR A 67 4.93 3.98 4.67
C TYR A 67 3.58 3.60 4.09
N ILE A 68 2.52 3.93 4.80
CA ILE A 68 1.16 3.61 4.38
C ILE A 68 0.39 4.91 4.28
N GLU A 69 -0.29 5.13 3.17
CA GLU A 69 -1.11 6.32 3.01
C GLU A 69 -2.26 6.28 4.01
N ALA A 70 -2.36 7.35 4.80
CA ALA A 70 -3.43 7.48 5.78
C ALA A 70 -4.77 7.67 5.06
N PRO A 71 -5.87 7.11 5.61
CA PRO A 71 -7.17 7.27 4.98
C PRO A 71 -7.56 8.73 4.94
N PHE A 72 -8.18 9.13 3.85
CA PHE A 72 -8.70 10.49 3.72
C PHE A 72 -9.98 10.62 4.53
N MET A 73 -10.00 11.54 5.47
CA MET A 73 -11.05 11.62 6.48
C MET A 73 -12.11 12.68 6.21
N MET A 74 -11.99 13.44 5.13
CA MET A 74 -12.93 14.51 4.84
C MET A 74 -14.00 14.06 3.87
N PHE A 75 -15.23 14.47 4.15
CA PHE A 75 -16.30 14.31 3.20
C PHE A 75 -16.18 15.38 2.12
N SER A 76 -16.26 14.96 0.89
CA SER A 76 -16.13 15.91 -0.21
C SER A 76 -17.33 15.77 -1.12
N GLY A 77 -18.18 16.78 -1.10
CA GLY A 77 -19.28 16.90 -2.03
C GLY A 77 -20.29 15.77 -2.02
N GLY A 78 -20.42 15.09 -0.92
CA GLY A 78 -21.41 14.02 -0.79
C GLY A 78 -21.08 12.74 -1.54
N LYS A 79 -19.94 12.67 -2.18
CA LYS A 79 -19.57 11.48 -2.95
C LYS A 79 -19.08 10.34 -2.08
N THR A 80 -18.45 10.69 -0.97
CA THR A 80 -17.95 9.68 -0.04
C THR A 80 -18.87 9.59 1.16
N THR A 81 -19.48 8.44 1.33
CA THR A 81 -20.39 8.21 2.45
C THR A 81 -19.62 7.82 3.70
N ALA A 82 -20.30 7.94 4.85
CA ALA A 82 -19.71 7.50 6.12
C ALA A 82 -19.38 6.02 6.07
N MET A 83 -20.21 5.23 5.40
CA MET A 83 -19.98 3.80 5.25
C MET A 83 -18.71 3.52 4.45
N THR A 84 -18.52 4.25 3.36
CA THR A 84 -17.32 4.09 2.53
C THR A 84 -16.06 4.46 3.31
N MET A 85 -16.12 5.56 4.07
CA MET A 85 -14.99 5.98 4.89
C MET A 85 -14.67 4.97 5.98
N SER A 86 -15.71 4.44 6.62
CA SER A 86 -15.53 3.44 7.66
C SER A 86 -14.87 2.18 7.10
N LYS A 87 -15.30 1.76 5.93
CA LYS A 87 -14.73 0.59 5.26
C LYS A 87 -13.26 0.81 4.94
N LEU A 88 -12.91 1.99 4.42
CA LEU A 88 -11.54 2.33 4.09
C LEU A 88 -10.65 2.36 5.33
N GLN A 89 -11.13 2.97 6.41
CA GLN A 89 -10.39 3.00 7.67
C GLN A 89 -10.15 1.61 8.21
N ARG A 90 -11.18 0.77 8.17
CA ARG A 90 -11.06 -0.60 8.65
C ARG A 90 -10.03 -1.38 7.85
N PHE A 91 -10.10 -1.28 6.54
CA PHE A 91 -9.17 -1.99 5.68
C PHE A 91 -7.74 -1.46 5.85
N ASN A 92 -7.58 -0.15 5.95
CA ASN A 92 -6.27 0.45 6.19
C ASN A 92 -5.66 -0.05 7.49
N GLY A 93 -6.46 -0.15 8.55
CA GLY A 93 -6.01 -0.69 9.83
C GLY A 93 -5.58 -2.14 9.74
N MET A 94 -6.35 -2.94 9.00
CA MET A 94 -6.02 -4.34 8.80
C MET A 94 -4.70 -4.50 8.06
N VAL A 95 -4.52 -3.73 6.99
CA VAL A 95 -3.28 -3.77 6.20
C VAL A 95 -2.10 -3.30 7.03
N SER A 96 -2.27 -2.23 7.78
CA SER A 96 -1.20 -1.70 8.64
C SER A 96 -0.72 -2.71 9.66
N TYR A 97 -1.65 -3.38 10.32
CA TYR A 97 -1.32 -4.41 11.28
C TYR A 97 -0.60 -5.57 10.61
N MET A 98 -1.12 -6.01 9.48
CA MET A 98 -0.57 -7.16 8.76
C MET A 98 0.87 -6.92 8.32
N VAL A 99 1.17 -5.77 7.72
CA VAL A 99 2.53 -5.52 7.24
C VAL A 99 3.51 -5.34 8.39
N ARG A 100 3.09 -4.69 9.49
CA ARG A 100 3.96 -4.57 10.67
C ARG A 100 4.34 -5.92 11.21
N ARG A 101 3.36 -6.81 11.27
CA ARG A 101 3.57 -8.13 11.82
C ARG A 101 4.45 -9.00 10.93
N LEU A 102 4.18 -8.99 9.63
CA LEU A 102 4.91 -9.83 8.69
C LEU A 102 6.36 -9.41 8.51
N LEU A 103 6.59 -8.12 8.38
CA LEU A 103 7.92 -7.61 8.07
C LEU A 103 8.70 -7.21 9.31
N ASP A 104 8.06 -7.29 10.46
CA ASP A 104 8.64 -6.91 11.75
C ASP A 104 9.24 -5.50 11.71
N GLN A 105 8.53 -4.59 11.06
CA GLN A 105 8.91 -3.20 10.91
C GLN A 105 7.77 -2.30 11.31
N ASN A 106 8.09 -1.13 11.82
CA ASN A 106 7.06 -0.14 12.11
C ASN A 106 6.53 0.43 10.80
N ALA A 107 5.22 0.46 10.68
CA ALA A 107 4.57 1.10 9.55
C ALA A 107 4.13 2.49 9.98
N GLU A 108 4.53 3.48 9.21
CA GLU A 108 4.19 4.86 9.48
C GLU A 108 3.06 5.31 8.55
N LEU A 109 1.99 5.85 9.14
CA LEU A 109 0.90 6.43 8.36
C LEU A 109 1.28 7.85 7.97
N ILE A 110 1.20 8.14 6.68
CA ILE A 110 1.55 9.46 6.17
C ILE A 110 0.41 10.02 5.35
N ALA A 111 0.37 11.36 5.27
CA ALA A 111 -0.65 12.03 4.49
C ALA A 111 -0.56 11.64 3.01
N ALA A 112 -1.70 11.67 2.34
CA ALA A 112 -1.80 11.25 0.95
C ALA A 112 -0.80 11.95 0.03
N ASN A 113 -0.66 13.26 0.18
CA ASN A 113 0.26 14.02 -0.66
C ASN A 113 1.71 13.62 -0.43
N LYS A 114 2.07 13.33 0.81
CA LYS A 114 3.42 12.88 1.13
C LYS A 114 3.66 11.47 0.60
N ALA A 115 2.67 10.60 0.74
CA ALA A 115 2.76 9.25 0.20
C ALA A 115 2.97 9.25 -1.30
N ARG A 116 2.21 10.09 -2.00
CA ARG A 116 2.34 10.23 -3.44
C ARG A 116 3.71 10.78 -3.82
N GLY A 117 4.25 11.66 -3.02
CA GLY A 117 5.59 12.18 -3.25
C GLY A 117 6.65 11.10 -3.16
N LEU A 118 6.51 10.21 -2.19
CA LEU A 118 7.49 9.14 -2.00
C LEU A 118 7.34 8.04 -3.05
N VAL A 119 6.12 7.67 -3.38
CA VAL A 119 5.85 6.53 -4.25
C VAL A 119 5.68 6.96 -5.70
N GLY A 120 4.92 8.02 -5.93
CA GLY A 120 4.48 8.41 -7.26
C GLY A 120 5.38 9.38 -7.99
N LEU A 121 6.32 9.99 -7.29
CA LEU A 121 7.13 11.04 -7.90
C LEU A 121 7.92 10.55 -9.10
N LYS A 122 8.54 9.40 -8.97
CA LYS A 122 9.33 8.82 -10.07
C LYS A 122 8.44 8.34 -11.20
N ILE A 123 7.29 7.80 -10.88
CA ILE A 123 6.33 7.37 -11.88
C ILE A 123 5.85 8.57 -12.67
N LYS A 124 5.54 9.66 -11.97
CA LYS A 124 5.07 10.88 -12.59
C LYS A 124 6.07 11.46 -13.57
N ARG A 125 7.32 11.40 -13.23
CA ARG A 125 8.37 11.91 -14.11
C ARG A 125 8.57 11.02 -15.32
N GLY A 126 8.39 9.74 -15.14
CA GLY A 126 8.53 8.79 -16.23
C GLY A 126 7.40 8.87 -17.22
N GLU A 127 6.22 9.16 -16.74
CA GLU A 127 5.06 9.29 -17.58
C GLU A 127 4.00 10.07 -16.85
N ASP A 128 3.20 10.75 -17.56
CA ASP A 128 2.16 11.56 -16.96
C ASP A 128 0.92 10.71 -16.70
N THR A 129 1.00 9.92 -15.68
CA THR A 129 -0.06 8.98 -15.36
C THR A 129 -1.34 9.65 -14.92
N LYS A 130 -1.25 10.86 -14.43
CA LYS A 130 -2.44 11.56 -13.98
C LYS A 130 -3.39 11.88 -15.10
N LYS A 131 -2.85 12.19 -16.24
CA LYS A 131 -3.68 12.48 -17.39
C LYS A 131 -4.34 11.24 -17.94
N LYS A 132 -3.79 10.10 -17.62
CA LYS A 132 -4.31 8.84 -18.10
C LYS A 132 -5.38 8.26 -17.23
N SER A 133 -5.48 8.78 -16.05
CA SER A 133 -6.48 8.28 -15.11
C SER A 133 -7.80 8.99 -15.23
#